data_1d857ca21b15f61d07b387d207cdfe16
#
_entry.id   1d857ca21b15f61d07b387d207cdfe16
#
_cell.length_a   1.000
_cell.length_b   1.000
_cell.length_c   1.000
_cell.angle_alpha   90.00
_cell.angle_beta   90.00
_cell.angle_gamma   90.00
#
_symmetry.space_group_name_H-M   'P 1'
#
loop_
_entity.id
_entity.type
_entity.pdbx_description
1 polymer ?
#
loop_
_entity_poly.entity_id
_entity_poly.type
_entity_poly.pdbx_seq_one_letter_code
_entity_poly.pdbx_strand_id
1 'polypeptide(L)'
;MPSAKKKTCYPVHHTLRGHLQPLKIAVRLIFMVTLLFGAGAFSDSTPDNQASLAKKINCPLFGAVRGLDTTLTIQIQNVHRSYVLHLPGDYACGSKHPLVIGLHGYTGSGSDFQHKTTGMFASINRNSYIGVFPNGTESAPGSGITSFNDLGSRFDNGPLGPTCTPVSHPYDDFENCPKTEQIRQCHWGTSCADDLLFLRRLIDHLQAHYSIDAGRIFLMGFSQGAQTAAGIACSLQDKLAAVIPVHGFPTRGYACGPESKVSLLQIVGHQDQVVNGVGQASADGMIYDSAASTASVWAKAQRCAKNGNTPFPTVSDGYRGWQCTEHANCTSAASIVTCSWQGGHVWAKQGARNIGLEAIWEFMGNTSK
;
A
#
# COMPACT_ATOMS: atom_id res chain seq x y z
N MET A 1 -0.74 -30.33 -30.19
CA MET A 1 -0.43 -29.89 -28.82
C MET A 1 0.53 -28.69 -28.88
N PRO A 2 0.13 -27.47 -28.64
CA PRO A 2 1.06 -26.33 -28.61
C PRO A 2 1.56 -26.10 -27.19
N SER A 3 2.88 -25.92 -27.13
CA SER A 3 3.70 -25.64 -25.95
C SER A 3 3.24 -24.41 -25.17
N ALA A 4 3.08 -24.56 -23.87
CA ALA A 4 2.78 -23.49 -22.94
C ALA A 4 3.97 -22.52 -22.82
N LYS A 5 3.87 -21.33 -23.42
CA LYS A 5 4.81 -20.23 -23.18
C LYS A 5 4.63 -19.69 -21.77
N LYS A 6 5.67 -19.79 -20.97
CA LYS A 6 5.78 -19.12 -19.65
C LYS A 6 5.59 -17.61 -19.84
N LYS A 7 4.58 -17.05 -19.18
CA LYS A 7 4.38 -15.59 -19.11
C LYS A 7 5.38 -15.03 -18.11
N THR A 8 6.41 -14.40 -18.61
CA THR A 8 7.35 -13.60 -17.83
C THR A 8 6.76 -12.20 -17.59
N CYS A 9 6.68 -11.78 -16.35
CA CYS A 9 6.55 -10.38 -16.02
C CYS A 9 7.73 -9.63 -16.61
N TYR A 10 7.49 -8.49 -17.25
CA TYR A 10 8.52 -7.71 -17.93
C TYR A 10 9.59 -7.25 -16.93
N PRO A 11 10.86 -7.67 -17.07
CA PRO A 11 11.96 -7.07 -16.35
C PRO A 11 12.40 -5.82 -17.12
N VAL A 12 12.33 -4.66 -16.50
CA VAL A 12 13.03 -3.47 -16.96
C VAL A 12 14.51 -3.68 -16.64
N HIS A 13 15.30 -4.15 -17.60
CA HIS A 13 16.75 -4.19 -17.51
C HIS A 13 17.33 -2.83 -17.86
N HIS A 14 17.78 -2.08 -16.84
CA HIS A 14 18.79 -1.06 -17.02
C HIS A 14 20.12 -1.58 -16.47
N THR A 15 20.99 -1.98 -17.39
CA THR A 15 22.40 -2.27 -17.12
C THR A 15 23.17 -0.95 -17.02
N LEU A 16 23.50 -0.54 -15.81
CA LEU A 16 24.57 0.44 -15.56
C LEU A 16 25.80 -0.30 -15.05
N ARG A 17 26.78 -0.51 -15.95
CA ARG A 17 28.17 -0.86 -15.57
C ARG A 17 28.85 0.41 -15.08
N GLY A 18 29.04 0.53 -13.77
CA GLY A 18 29.94 1.51 -13.14
C GLY A 18 31.11 0.79 -12.52
N HIS A 19 32.32 1.07 -13.00
CA HIS A 19 33.58 0.60 -12.42
C HIS A 19 33.80 1.21 -11.03
N LEU A 20 33.89 0.37 -10.00
CA LEU A 20 34.37 0.77 -8.67
C LEU A 20 35.79 0.22 -8.48
N GLN A 21 36.76 1.12 -8.35
CA GLN A 21 38.09 0.80 -7.82
C GLN A 21 38.08 0.77 -6.28
N PRO A 22 38.83 -0.12 -5.66
CA PRO A 22 38.85 -0.22 -4.19
C PRO A 22 39.80 0.80 -3.56
N LEU A 23 39.27 1.62 -2.66
CA LEU A 23 40.05 2.52 -1.82
C LEU A 23 40.54 1.74 -0.58
N LYS A 24 41.88 1.58 -0.48
CA LYS A 24 42.56 1.00 0.70
C LYS A 24 42.62 2.06 1.81
N ILE A 25 41.99 1.80 2.94
CA ILE A 25 42.18 2.59 4.17
C ILE A 25 43.02 1.79 5.14
N ALA A 26 44.13 2.40 5.49
CA ALA A 26 45.13 1.86 6.41
C ALA A 26 44.68 2.00 7.88
N VAL A 27 44.73 0.88 8.61
CA VAL A 27 44.57 0.82 10.06
C VAL A 27 45.86 1.27 10.72
N ARG A 28 45.81 2.26 11.59
CA ARG A 28 46.89 2.54 12.57
C ARG A 28 46.39 2.23 13.98
N LEU A 29 47.00 1.20 14.58
CA LEU A 29 46.99 0.95 16.01
C LEU A 29 47.79 2.04 16.73
N ILE A 30 47.33 2.52 17.87
CA ILE A 30 48.18 3.12 18.92
C ILE A 30 47.74 2.61 20.29
N PHE A 31 48.75 2.26 21.03
CA PHE A 31 48.94 1.55 22.26
C PHE A 31 48.37 2.18 23.54
N MET A 32 48.01 1.31 24.47
CA MET A 32 48.11 1.27 25.92
C MET A 32 48.71 2.49 26.66
N VAL A 33 48.04 2.88 27.75
CA VAL A 33 48.69 3.34 29.01
C VAL A 33 47.90 2.83 30.22
N THR A 34 48.68 2.39 31.18
CA THR A 34 48.47 1.61 32.40
C THR A 34 47.80 2.36 33.56
N LEU A 35 47.10 1.58 34.36
CA LEU A 35 46.75 1.60 35.80
C LEU A 35 47.43 2.62 36.71
N LEU A 36 46.61 3.20 37.63
CA LEU A 36 46.97 3.45 39.02
C LEU A 36 45.75 3.28 39.95
N PHE A 37 45.98 2.49 41.01
CA PHE A 37 45.04 2.17 42.08
C PHE A 37 44.86 3.38 43.02
N GLY A 38 43.58 3.60 43.44
CA GLY A 38 43.24 4.45 44.56
C GLY A 38 42.06 3.86 45.31
N ALA A 39 42.31 3.28 46.48
CA ALA A 39 41.28 2.80 47.39
C ALA A 39 40.61 3.98 48.10
N GLY A 40 39.30 4.05 48.11
CA GLY A 40 38.48 5.05 48.82
C GLY A 40 37.09 4.55 49.12
N ALA A 41 36.91 4.23 50.39
CA ALA A 41 35.68 4.17 51.21
C ALA A 41 34.32 3.87 50.58
N PHE A 42 33.77 2.74 51.01
CA PHE A 42 32.35 2.38 50.94
C PHE A 42 31.49 3.41 51.68
N SER A 43 30.50 3.98 51.04
CA SER A 43 29.30 4.48 51.68
C SER A 43 28.09 3.83 51.03
N ASP A 44 27.40 3.07 51.86
CA ASP A 44 26.14 2.41 51.59
C ASP A 44 25.08 3.44 51.19
N SER A 45 24.62 3.48 49.94
CA SER A 45 23.46 4.23 49.50
C SER A 45 22.52 3.31 48.77
N THR A 46 21.34 3.20 49.36
CA THR A 46 20.13 2.46 49.00
C THR A 46 19.83 2.38 47.48
N PRO A 47 19.26 1.23 46.99
CA PRO A 47 19.05 0.96 45.57
C PRO A 47 17.75 1.54 44.99
N ASP A 48 17.27 2.69 45.44
CA ASP A 48 15.94 3.19 45.04
C ASP A 48 15.90 4.40 44.10
N ASN A 49 17.00 4.79 43.47
CA ASN A 49 17.01 5.96 42.59
C ASN A 49 17.62 5.75 41.19
N GLN A 50 17.79 4.52 40.72
CA GLN A 50 18.31 4.25 39.37
C GLN A 50 17.23 3.94 38.30
N ALA A 51 15.95 3.93 38.66
CA ALA A 51 14.86 3.61 37.73
C ALA A 51 14.26 4.83 37.00
N SER A 52 14.69 6.06 37.22
CA SER A 52 14.03 7.25 36.68
C SER A 52 14.83 8.08 35.68
N LEU A 53 16.00 7.66 35.26
CA LEU A 53 16.71 8.25 34.12
C LEU A 53 16.66 7.32 32.90
N ALA A 54 15.50 6.83 32.50
CA ALA A 54 15.26 6.44 31.12
C ALA A 54 15.54 7.68 30.28
N LYS A 55 16.77 7.72 29.70
CA LYS A 55 17.22 8.72 28.75
C LYS A 55 16.07 9.00 27.81
N LYS A 56 15.46 10.19 27.84
CA LYS A 56 14.55 10.66 26.79
C LYS A 56 15.37 10.62 25.50
N ILE A 57 15.25 9.51 24.77
CA ILE A 57 15.84 9.39 23.44
C ILE A 57 15.16 10.48 22.64
N ASN A 58 15.90 11.52 22.32
CA ASN A 58 15.39 12.61 21.50
C ASN A 58 15.15 12.02 20.09
N CYS A 59 13.89 11.64 19.83
CA CYS A 59 13.47 10.96 18.64
C CYS A 59 13.40 11.96 17.49
N PRO A 60 14.26 11.92 16.48
CA PRO A 60 14.15 12.83 15.36
C PRO A 60 12.83 12.54 14.62
N LEU A 61 12.01 13.58 14.45
CA LEU A 61 10.69 13.48 13.80
C LEU A 61 10.72 13.94 12.34
N PHE A 62 11.88 14.38 11.84
CA PHE A 62 12.10 14.80 10.46
C PHE A 62 11.01 15.74 9.91
N GLY A 63 10.58 16.69 10.72
CA GLY A 63 9.52 17.64 10.40
C GLY A 63 8.10 17.20 10.76
N ALA A 64 7.89 15.93 11.10
CA ALA A 64 6.57 15.44 11.53
C ALA A 64 6.26 15.80 12.99
N VAL A 65 4.97 15.79 13.34
CA VAL A 65 4.48 16.02 14.71
C VAL A 65 3.64 14.82 15.14
N ARG A 66 3.87 14.34 16.37
CA ARG A 66 3.10 13.21 16.91
C ARG A 66 1.63 13.58 17.07
N GLY A 67 0.74 12.67 16.65
CA GLY A 67 -0.71 12.84 16.73
C GLY A 67 -1.30 13.84 15.75
N LEU A 68 -0.48 14.44 14.87
CA LEU A 68 -0.91 15.41 13.86
C LEU A 68 -0.45 14.99 12.47
N ASP A 69 -1.17 15.49 11.46
CA ASP A 69 -0.79 15.34 10.07
C ASP A 69 0.30 16.33 9.69
N THR A 70 1.23 15.87 8.91
CA THR A 70 2.30 16.71 8.34
C THR A 70 2.42 16.40 6.85
N THR A 71 2.28 17.41 6.00
CA THR A 71 2.55 17.25 4.57
C THR A 71 4.04 17.36 4.31
N LEU A 72 4.59 16.31 3.74
CA LEU A 72 6.00 16.19 3.38
C LEU A 72 6.16 15.92 1.88
N THR A 73 7.36 16.13 1.37
CA THR A 73 7.71 15.86 -0.01
C THR A 73 8.93 14.95 -0.09
N ILE A 74 8.96 14.12 -1.13
CA ILE A 74 10.12 13.31 -1.49
C ILE A 74 10.43 13.54 -2.97
N GLN A 75 11.70 13.64 -3.30
CA GLN A 75 12.14 13.73 -4.69
C GLN A 75 12.40 12.34 -5.25
N ILE A 76 11.68 12.01 -6.32
CA ILE A 76 11.83 10.75 -7.07
C ILE A 76 12.31 11.13 -8.47
N GLN A 77 13.54 10.75 -8.79
CA GLN A 77 14.20 11.23 -10.01
C GLN A 77 14.17 12.79 -10.03
N ASN A 78 13.48 13.40 -10.97
CA ASN A 78 13.37 14.86 -11.09
C ASN A 78 11.95 15.38 -10.75
N VAL A 79 11.12 14.54 -10.10
CA VAL A 79 9.74 14.89 -9.76
C VAL A 79 9.58 14.95 -8.23
N HIS A 80 9.02 16.05 -7.73
CA HIS A 80 8.60 16.14 -6.34
C HIS A 80 7.23 15.48 -6.16
N ARG A 81 7.15 14.53 -5.22
CA ARG A 81 5.91 13.86 -4.84
C ARG A 81 5.60 14.19 -3.39
N SER A 82 4.38 14.59 -3.12
CA SER A 82 3.93 14.92 -1.76
C SER A 82 3.14 13.78 -1.14
N TYR A 83 3.15 13.74 0.18
CA TYR A 83 2.36 12.80 0.98
C TYR A 83 2.03 13.40 2.34
N VAL A 84 0.92 13.00 2.91
CA VAL A 84 0.58 13.28 4.30
C VAL A 84 1.15 12.17 5.17
N LEU A 85 1.91 12.53 6.20
CA LEU A 85 2.41 11.63 7.22
C LEU A 85 1.67 11.89 8.54
N HIS A 86 1.17 10.83 9.14
CA HIS A 86 0.62 10.82 10.49
C HIS A 86 1.44 9.90 11.39
N LEU A 87 2.18 10.45 12.33
CA LEU A 87 2.81 9.68 13.40
C LEU A 87 1.80 9.52 14.54
N PRO A 88 1.59 8.31 15.09
CA PRO A 88 0.70 8.14 16.24
C PRO A 88 1.17 8.94 17.44
N GLY A 89 0.25 9.30 18.33
CA GLY A 89 0.56 10.14 19.49
C GLY A 89 1.58 9.51 20.45
N ASP A 90 1.61 8.18 20.49
CA ASP A 90 2.53 7.35 21.29
C ASP A 90 3.82 6.96 20.52
N TYR A 91 4.06 7.52 19.34
CA TYR A 91 5.26 7.20 18.55
C TYR A 91 6.54 7.35 19.34
N ALA A 92 7.38 6.30 19.35
CA ALA A 92 8.68 6.29 20.01
C ALA A 92 9.72 5.58 19.12
N CYS A 93 10.95 6.11 19.05
CA CYS A 93 12.05 5.51 18.28
C CYS A 93 12.50 4.14 18.78
N GLY A 94 12.20 3.82 20.04
CA GLY A 94 12.52 2.52 20.64
C GLY A 94 11.50 1.44 20.36
N SER A 95 10.33 1.79 19.77
CA SER A 95 9.24 0.88 19.47
C SER A 95 9.02 0.81 17.97
N LYS A 96 8.77 -0.38 17.44
CA LYS A 96 8.42 -0.57 16.03
C LYS A 96 6.93 -0.40 15.83
N HIS A 97 6.56 0.48 14.89
CA HIS A 97 5.16 0.76 14.54
C HIS A 97 4.82 0.18 13.18
N PRO A 98 3.67 -0.45 13.01
CA PRO A 98 3.18 -0.84 11.69
C PRO A 98 2.97 0.39 10.81
N LEU A 99 3.12 0.22 9.49
CA LEU A 99 2.90 1.26 8.49
C LEU A 99 1.68 0.93 7.64
N VAL A 100 0.76 1.88 7.50
CA VAL A 100 -0.31 1.82 6.49
C VAL A 100 -0.12 2.95 5.48
N ILE A 101 -0.06 2.58 4.19
CA ILE A 101 0.00 3.51 3.06
C ILE A 101 -1.35 3.48 2.38
N GLY A 102 -2.01 4.66 2.27
CA GLY A 102 -3.36 4.79 1.71
C GLY A 102 -3.39 5.59 0.42
N LEU A 103 -3.83 4.98 -0.69
CA LEU A 103 -3.95 5.60 -2.00
C LEU A 103 -5.40 6.06 -2.26
N HIS A 104 -5.58 7.34 -2.54
CA HIS A 104 -6.88 7.93 -2.85
C HIS A 104 -7.40 7.50 -4.24
N GLY A 105 -8.69 7.69 -4.48
CA GLY A 105 -9.31 7.50 -5.79
C GLY A 105 -9.03 8.66 -6.76
N TYR A 106 -9.51 8.53 -7.99
CA TYR A 106 -9.43 9.58 -9.02
C TYR A 106 -9.93 10.93 -8.47
N THR A 107 -9.23 12.01 -8.77
CA THR A 107 -9.44 13.39 -8.28
C THR A 107 -9.31 13.59 -6.77
N GLY A 108 -8.86 12.60 -6.02
CA GLY A 108 -8.72 12.69 -4.56
C GLY A 108 -7.40 13.32 -4.12
N SER A 109 -7.21 13.34 -2.80
CA SER A 109 -5.94 13.70 -2.17
C SER A 109 -5.65 12.76 -0.99
N GLY A 110 -4.41 12.69 -0.55
CA GLY A 110 -4.02 11.90 0.62
C GLY A 110 -4.78 12.35 1.88
N SER A 111 -4.95 13.66 2.07
CA SER A 111 -5.71 14.22 3.19
C SER A 111 -7.20 13.83 3.11
N ASP A 112 -7.83 13.96 1.94
CA ASP A 112 -9.23 13.57 1.78
C ASP A 112 -9.45 12.08 1.98
N PHE A 113 -8.51 11.26 1.51
CA PHE A 113 -8.56 9.82 1.73
C PHE A 113 -8.56 9.48 3.22
N GLN A 114 -7.66 10.06 3.98
CA GLN A 114 -7.52 9.81 5.41
C GLN A 114 -8.73 10.31 6.21
N HIS A 115 -9.19 11.54 5.93
CA HIS A 115 -10.21 12.22 6.74
C HIS A 115 -11.63 11.95 6.26
N LYS A 116 -11.90 12.13 4.96
CA LYS A 116 -13.26 12.12 4.41
C LYS A 116 -13.66 10.72 3.92
N THR A 117 -12.81 10.08 3.14
CA THR A 117 -13.13 8.77 2.54
C THR A 117 -13.15 7.70 3.62
N THR A 118 -12.01 7.43 4.25
CA THR A 118 -11.87 6.34 5.22
C THR A 118 -12.24 6.72 6.64
N GLY A 119 -12.01 7.97 7.04
CA GLY A 119 -12.07 8.40 8.44
C GLY A 119 -10.99 7.75 9.33
N MET A 120 -9.91 7.26 8.73
CA MET A 120 -8.83 6.53 9.41
C MET A 120 -8.09 7.39 10.43
N PHE A 121 -8.03 8.72 10.22
CA PHE A 121 -7.38 9.67 11.13
C PHE A 121 -7.76 9.44 12.59
N ALA A 122 -9.06 9.27 12.89
CA ALA A 122 -9.53 9.07 14.24
C ALA A 122 -9.08 7.75 14.89
N SER A 123 -8.67 6.77 14.11
CA SER A 123 -8.34 5.43 14.59
C SER A 123 -6.84 5.07 14.50
N ILE A 124 -6.04 5.79 13.71
CA ILE A 124 -4.59 5.58 13.61
C ILE A 124 -3.91 5.65 14.98
N ASN A 125 -4.22 6.68 15.78
CA ASN A 125 -3.66 6.85 17.11
C ASN A 125 -4.02 5.68 18.04
N ARG A 126 -5.30 5.23 18.02
CA ARG A 126 -5.75 4.12 18.87
C ARG A 126 -5.09 2.79 18.54
N ASN A 127 -4.75 2.60 17.27
CA ASN A 127 -4.11 1.38 16.78
C ASN A 127 -2.58 1.50 16.72
N SER A 128 -2.01 2.67 17.06
CA SER A 128 -0.56 2.91 17.09
C SER A 128 0.16 2.61 15.77
N TYR A 129 -0.47 2.97 14.62
CA TYR A 129 0.11 2.84 13.28
C TYR A 129 0.71 4.16 12.81
N ILE A 130 1.76 4.08 12.00
CA ILE A 130 2.18 5.20 11.16
C ILE A 130 1.29 5.20 9.92
N GLY A 131 0.60 6.32 9.66
CA GLY A 131 -0.21 6.52 8.46
C GLY A 131 0.53 7.36 7.42
N VAL A 132 0.50 6.93 6.16
CA VAL A 132 1.09 7.66 5.05
C VAL A 132 0.10 7.70 3.89
N PHE A 133 -0.22 8.90 3.43
CA PHE A 133 -1.24 9.12 2.41
C PHE A 133 -0.65 9.95 1.26
N PRO A 134 -0.08 9.27 0.26
CA PRO A 134 0.50 9.93 -0.91
C PRO A 134 -0.54 10.68 -1.74
N ASN A 135 -0.11 11.74 -2.43
CA ASN A 135 -0.89 12.39 -3.47
C ASN A 135 -0.53 11.82 -4.84
N GLY A 136 -1.54 11.55 -5.65
CA GLY A 136 -1.40 11.24 -7.05
C GLY A 136 -0.77 12.40 -7.82
N THR A 137 -0.40 12.16 -9.07
CA THR A 137 0.09 13.22 -9.98
C THR A 137 -1.12 13.97 -10.54
N GLU A 138 -1.03 15.29 -10.68
CA GLU A 138 -2.06 16.08 -11.38
C GLU A 138 -2.04 15.84 -12.89
N SER A 139 -3.20 15.95 -13.55
CA SER A 139 -3.33 15.84 -15.01
C SER A 139 -2.60 16.97 -15.72
N ALA A 140 -2.65 18.17 -15.16
CA ALA A 140 -1.88 19.35 -15.50
C ALA A 140 -1.63 20.17 -14.22
N PRO A 141 -0.57 20.97 -14.14
CA PRO A 141 -0.29 21.79 -12.96
C PRO A 141 -1.47 22.67 -12.56
N GLY A 142 -1.97 22.49 -11.32
CA GLY A 142 -3.09 23.26 -10.78
C GLY A 142 -4.48 22.82 -11.26
N SER A 143 -4.61 21.71 -11.98
CA SER A 143 -5.91 21.19 -12.41
C SER A 143 -6.76 20.67 -11.25
N GLY A 144 -6.15 20.21 -10.17
CA GLY A 144 -6.83 19.51 -9.09
C GLY A 144 -7.31 18.10 -9.45
N ILE A 145 -7.08 17.67 -10.70
CA ILE A 145 -7.42 16.32 -11.19
C ILE A 145 -6.19 15.43 -10.97
N THR A 146 -6.25 14.58 -9.97
CA THR A 146 -5.13 13.75 -9.54
C THR A 146 -5.38 12.27 -9.77
N SER A 147 -4.34 11.52 -10.07
CA SER A 147 -4.40 10.06 -10.26
C SER A 147 -3.07 9.40 -9.99
N PHE A 148 -3.11 8.11 -9.69
CA PHE A 148 -1.96 7.22 -9.73
C PHE A 148 -1.92 6.44 -11.04
N ASN A 149 -0.77 5.86 -11.35
CA ASN A 149 -0.60 4.94 -12.47
C ASN A 149 -1.09 3.54 -12.06
N ASP A 150 -2.18 3.08 -12.66
CA ASP A 150 -2.74 1.74 -12.41
C ASP A 150 -2.17 0.67 -13.35
N LEU A 151 -1.21 1.02 -14.19
CA LEU A 151 -0.48 0.20 -15.15
C LEU A 151 -1.28 -0.28 -16.36
N GLY A 152 -2.59 -0.42 -16.26
CA GLY A 152 -3.43 -1.11 -17.25
C GLY A 152 -4.39 -0.21 -18.03
N SER A 153 -5.05 0.73 -17.38
CA SER A 153 -6.14 1.52 -17.97
C SER A 153 -5.72 2.40 -19.15
N ARG A 154 -4.45 2.67 -19.29
CA ARG A 154 -3.89 3.42 -20.41
C ARG A 154 -3.81 2.64 -21.73
N PHE A 155 -4.17 1.36 -21.75
CA PHE A 155 -4.11 0.53 -22.94
C PHE A 155 -5.51 0.05 -23.35
N ASP A 156 -5.82 0.13 -24.64
CA ASP A 156 -7.09 -0.37 -25.19
C ASP A 156 -7.24 -1.88 -25.09
N ASN A 157 -6.11 -2.60 -25.02
CA ASN A 157 -6.05 -4.04 -24.90
C ASN A 157 -5.07 -4.44 -23.79
N GLY A 158 -5.57 -5.23 -22.87
CA GLY A 158 -4.79 -5.89 -21.84
C GLY A 158 -4.46 -7.35 -22.19
N PRO A 159 -3.80 -8.07 -21.28
CA PRO A 159 -3.42 -9.48 -21.47
C PRO A 159 -4.59 -10.42 -21.73
N LEU A 160 -5.82 -10.06 -21.33
CA LEU A 160 -7.03 -10.87 -21.51
C LEU A 160 -8.02 -10.25 -22.49
N GLY A 161 -7.61 -9.31 -23.35
CA GLY A 161 -8.42 -8.66 -24.37
C GLY A 161 -8.75 -7.20 -24.05
N PRO A 162 -9.82 -6.62 -24.67
CA PRO A 162 -10.14 -5.22 -24.52
C PRO A 162 -10.32 -4.79 -23.07
N THR A 163 -9.81 -3.59 -22.74
CA THR A 163 -9.89 -2.97 -21.42
C THR A 163 -11.05 -1.99 -21.29
N CYS A 164 -11.72 -1.69 -22.42
CA CYS A 164 -12.95 -0.90 -22.46
C CYS A 164 -13.85 -1.35 -23.61
N THR A 165 -15.07 -0.85 -23.59
CA THR A 165 -16.04 -0.96 -24.71
C THR A 165 -15.86 0.21 -25.68
N PRO A 166 -16.37 0.11 -26.94
CA PRO A 166 -16.35 1.21 -27.91
C PRO A 166 -17.04 2.51 -27.46
N VAL A 167 -17.87 2.43 -26.43
CA VAL A 167 -18.65 3.55 -25.90
C VAL A 167 -18.15 3.98 -24.51
N SER A 168 -16.88 3.73 -24.19
CA SER A 168 -16.31 4.12 -22.92
C SER A 168 -16.33 5.66 -22.76
N HIS A 169 -16.54 6.10 -21.50
CA HIS A 169 -16.49 7.51 -21.15
C HIS A 169 -15.03 7.98 -21.16
N PRO A 170 -14.67 9.08 -21.88
CA PRO A 170 -13.35 9.64 -21.82
C PRO A 170 -13.13 10.35 -20.48
N TYR A 171 -12.01 10.06 -19.84
CA TYR A 171 -11.50 10.80 -18.68
C TYR A 171 -10.41 11.79 -19.11
N ASP A 172 -9.93 12.59 -18.16
CA ASP A 172 -8.91 13.58 -18.46
C ASP A 172 -7.58 12.94 -18.85
N ASP A 173 -6.94 13.49 -19.86
CA ASP A 173 -5.57 13.16 -20.24
C ASP A 173 -4.57 13.75 -19.23
N PHE A 174 -3.50 13.03 -18.98
CA PHE A 174 -2.43 13.48 -18.11
C PHE A 174 -1.24 13.95 -18.95
N GLU A 175 -0.77 15.18 -18.72
CA GLU A 175 0.33 15.78 -19.47
C GLU A 175 1.64 14.99 -19.34
N ASN A 176 1.80 14.22 -18.27
CA ASN A 176 2.95 13.34 -18.07
C ASN A 176 2.87 12.02 -18.85
N CYS A 177 1.79 11.80 -19.62
CA CYS A 177 1.68 10.67 -20.53
C CYS A 177 2.20 11.01 -21.93
N PRO A 178 2.83 10.04 -22.62
CA PRO A 178 3.25 10.23 -24.01
C PRO A 178 2.07 10.62 -24.90
N LYS A 179 2.24 11.65 -25.73
CA LYS A 179 1.17 12.13 -26.63
C LYS A 179 0.64 11.05 -27.59
N THR A 180 1.49 10.12 -27.99
CA THR A 180 1.11 8.96 -28.82
C THR A 180 0.17 8.00 -28.09
N GLU A 181 0.12 8.09 -26.78
CA GLU A 181 -0.76 7.28 -25.92
C GLU A 181 -2.08 8.01 -25.60
N GLN A 182 -2.26 9.26 -26.00
CA GLN A 182 -3.46 10.06 -25.75
C GLN A 182 -4.56 9.87 -26.80
N ILE A 183 -4.27 9.20 -27.93
CA ILE A 183 -5.26 8.91 -28.99
C ILE A 183 -5.72 7.46 -28.82
N ARG A 184 -6.63 7.21 -27.89
CA ARG A 184 -7.13 5.87 -27.59
C ARG A 184 -8.63 5.86 -27.40
N GLN A 185 -9.21 4.70 -27.58
CA GLN A 185 -10.62 4.44 -27.31
C GLN A 185 -10.90 4.41 -25.80
N CYS A 186 -9.96 3.85 -25.01
CA CYS A 186 -10.07 3.74 -23.56
C CYS A 186 -9.34 4.90 -22.89
N HIS A 187 -10.05 5.99 -22.63
CA HIS A 187 -9.53 7.13 -21.89
C HIS A 187 -9.89 7.02 -20.43
N TRP A 188 -9.08 6.33 -19.66
CA TRP A 188 -9.17 6.34 -18.20
C TRP A 188 -8.19 7.38 -17.65
N GLY A 189 -8.63 8.21 -16.71
CA GLY A 189 -7.83 9.26 -16.08
C GLY A 189 -6.69 8.70 -15.24
N THR A 190 -5.70 8.07 -15.88
CA THR A 190 -4.54 7.50 -15.21
C THR A 190 -3.28 8.30 -15.51
N SER A 191 -2.46 8.54 -14.49
CA SER A 191 -1.13 9.12 -14.61
C SER A 191 -0.16 8.14 -15.27
N CYS A 192 0.84 8.66 -16.00
CA CYS A 192 1.97 7.87 -16.49
C CYS A 192 3.22 8.01 -15.62
N ALA A 193 3.09 8.57 -14.40
CA ALA A 193 4.18 8.60 -13.43
C ALA A 193 4.60 7.18 -13.03
N ASP A 194 5.86 7.00 -12.67
CA ASP A 194 6.35 5.73 -12.11
C ASP A 194 5.97 5.62 -10.62
N ASP A 195 4.69 5.32 -10.36
CA ASP A 195 4.20 5.18 -8.99
C ASP A 195 4.72 3.93 -8.29
N LEU A 196 5.14 2.90 -9.02
CA LEU A 196 5.85 1.76 -8.43
C LEU A 196 7.19 2.20 -7.84
N LEU A 197 8.00 2.93 -8.60
CA LEU A 197 9.27 3.47 -8.10
C LEU A 197 9.03 4.44 -6.95
N PHE A 198 8.03 5.32 -7.07
CA PHE A 198 7.67 6.26 -6.01
C PHE A 198 7.35 5.55 -4.70
N LEU A 199 6.44 4.59 -4.70
CA LEU A 199 6.02 3.88 -3.49
C LEU A 199 7.16 3.04 -2.90
N ARG A 200 7.97 2.39 -3.73
CA ARG A 200 9.17 1.68 -3.28
C ARG A 200 10.14 2.62 -2.56
N ARG A 201 10.47 3.75 -3.16
CA ARG A 201 11.38 4.75 -2.59
C ARG A 201 10.79 5.41 -1.34
N LEU A 202 9.48 5.65 -1.33
CA LEU A 202 8.78 6.18 -0.16
C LEU A 202 8.88 5.20 1.03
N ILE A 203 8.65 3.91 0.81
CA ILE A 203 8.81 2.89 1.86
C ILE A 203 10.26 2.86 2.36
N ASP A 204 11.25 2.83 1.46
CA ASP A 204 12.67 2.83 1.83
C ASP A 204 13.02 4.08 2.65
N HIS A 205 12.57 5.25 2.23
CA HIS A 205 12.77 6.52 2.94
C HIS A 205 12.14 6.50 4.33
N LEU A 206 10.90 6.04 4.44
CA LEU A 206 10.21 5.97 5.73
C LEU A 206 10.88 4.98 6.69
N GLN A 207 11.33 3.82 6.21
CA GLN A 207 12.08 2.84 7.02
C GLN A 207 13.44 3.38 7.50
N ALA A 208 14.08 4.25 6.71
CA ALA A 208 15.35 4.87 7.09
C ALA A 208 15.19 5.96 8.17
N HIS A 209 14.02 6.63 8.24
CA HIS A 209 13.81 7.78 9.09
C HIS A 209 12.91 7.51 10.31
N TYR A 210 12.03 6.49 10.23
CA TYR A 210 11.06 6.20 11.28
C TYR A 210 11.16 4.75 11.76
N SER A 211 10.75 4.52 13.01
CA SER A 211 10.75 3.19 13.62
C SER A 211 9.59 2.34 13.11
N ILE A 212 9.72 1.85 11.87
CA ILE A 212 8.73 1.02 11.21
C ILE A 212 8.97 -0.46 11.46
N ASP A 213 7.90 -1.20 11.74
CA ASP A 213 7.89 -2.66 11.71
C ASP A 213 7.91 -3.14 10.24
N ALA A 214 9.05 -3.61 9.78
CA ALA A 214 9.23 -4.09 8.40
C ALA A 214 8.38 -5.33 8.06
N GLY A 215 7.92 -6.06 9.08
CA GLY A 215 7.00 -7.19 8.92
C GLY A 215 5.53 -6.77 8.80
N ARG A 216 5.20 -5.49 9.05
CA ARG A 216 3.82 -5.00 9.09
C ARG A 216 3.67 -3.71 8.29
N ILE A 217 3.91 -3.79 6.98
CA ILE A 217 3.70 -2.70 6.02
C ILE A 217 2.51 -3.06 5.13
N PHE A 218 1.49 -2.21 5.13
CA PHE A 218 0.22 -2.42 4.45
C PHE A 218 0.01 -1.35 3.37
N LEU A 219 -0.41 -1.78 2.18
CA LEU A 219 -0.79 -0.90 1.09
C LEU A 219 -2.29 -1.03 0.86
N MET A 220 -3.03 0.04 1.05
CA MET A 220 -4.46 0.09 0.79
C MET A 220 -4.80 1.16 -0.23
N GLY A 221 -5.98 1.05 -0.83
CA GLY A 221 -6.48 2.08 -1.73
C GLY A 221 -7.99 1.99 -1.92
N PHE A 222 -8.56 3.07 -2.45
CA PHE A 222 -9.96 3.15 -2.83
C PHE A 222 -10.08 3.49 -4.30
N SER A 223 -11.01 2.82 -5.03
CA SER A 223 -11.27 3.13 -6.44
C SER A 223 -9.98 3.00 -7.27
N GLN A 224 -9.60 4.02 -8.01
CA GLN A 224 -8.36 4.05 -8.81
C GLN A 224 -7.10 3.79 -7.96
N GLY A 225 -7.02 4.30 -6.72
CA GLY A 225 -5.92 3.96 -5.82
C GLY A 225 -5.89 2.48 -5.41
N ALA A 226 -7.04 1.80 -5.37
CA ALA A 226 -7.13 0.35 -5.16
C ALA A 226 -6.65 -0.43 -6.38
N GLN A 227 -6.96 0.04 -7.59
CA GLN A 227 -6.46 -0.54 -8.85
C GLN A 227 -4.93 -0.50 -8.88
N THR A 228 -4.35 0.67 -8.55
CA THR A 228 -2.90 0.84 -8.43
C THR A 228 -2.31 -0.09 -7.38
N ALA A 229 -2.86 -0.11 -6.17
CA ALA A 229 -2.36 -0.95 -5.08
C ALA A 229 -2.34 -2.44 -5.47
N ALA A 230 -3.42 -2.94 -6.06
CA ALA A 230 -3.52 -4.33 -6.50
C ALA A 230 -2.61 -4.64 -7.71
N GLY A 231 -2.47 -3.69 -8.65
CA GLY A 231 -1.65 -3.84 -9.86
C GLY A 231 -0.14 -3.91 -9.57
N ILE A 232 0.35 -3.17 -8.55
CA ILE A 232 1.78 -3.13 -8.21
C ILE A 232 2.19 -4.10 -7.10
N ALA A 233 1.25 -4.83 -6.50
CA ALA A 233 1.47 -5.69 -5.35
C ALA A 233 2.63 -6.69 -5.55
N CYS A 234 2.70 -7.34 -6.70
CA CYS A 234 3.76 -8.30 -7.02
C CYS A 234 5.15 -7.68 -7.03
N SER A 235 5.23 -6.44 -7.52
CA SER A 235 6.50 -5.72 -7.61
C SER A 235 6.97 -5.18 -6.26
N LEU A 236 6.09 -5.13 -5.25
CA LEU A 236 6.38 -4.72 -3.87
C LEU A 236 6.29 -5.88 -2.87
N GLN A 237 6.22 -7.12 -3.34
CA GLN A 237 6.05 -8.29 -2.47
C GLN A 237 7.17 -8.49 -1.44
N ASP A 238 8.36 -7.93 -1.69
CA ASP A 238 9.49 -7.92 -0.76
C ASP A 238 9.30 -6.92 0.40
N LYS A 239 8.33 -5.99 0.29
CA LYS A 239 8.05 -4.93 1.27
C LYS A 239 6.76 -5.16 2.05
N LEU A 240 5.72 -5.68 1.40
CA LEU A 240 4.36 -5.66 1.91
C LEU A 240 4.01 -6.91 2.74
N ALA A 241 3.27 -6.71 3.82
CA ALA A 241 2.58 -7.77 4.55
C ALA A 241 1.20 -8.06 3.94
N ALA A 242 0.49 -7.01 3.51
CA ALA A 242 -0.78 -7.18 2.81
C ALA A 242 -1.11 -6.01 1.89
N VAL A 243 -2.05 -6.28 0.95
CA VAL A 243 -2.67 -5.28 0.08
C VAL A 243 -4.17 -5.29 0.29
N ILE A 244 -4.77 -4.08 0.34
CA ILE A 244 -6.17 -3.89 0.73
C ILE A 244 -6.89 -3.01 -0.30
N PRO A 245 -7.27 -3.55 -1.47
CA PRO A 245 -8.05 -2.82 -2.46
C PRO A 245 -9.53 -2.74 -2.04
N VAL A 246 -10.06 -1.52 -2.01
CA VAL A 246 -11.47 -1.24 -1.70
C VAL A 246 -12.13 -0.61 -2.91
N HIS A 247 -13.15 -1.26 -3.48
CA HIS A 247 -13.88 -0.78 -4.66
C HIS A 247 -12.98 -0.46 -5.87
N GLY A 248 -11.92 -1.28 -6.09
CA GLY A 248 -11.03 -1.13 -7.22
C GLY A 248 -10.31 -2.44 -7.53
N PHE A 249 -10.34 -2.85 -8.78
CA PHE A 249 -9.70 -4.06 -9.28
C PHE A 249 -8.79 -3.71 -10.44
N PRO A 250 -7.70 -4.46 -10.67
CA PRO A 250 -6.84 -4.21 -11.81
C PRO A 250 -7.63 -4.18 -13.12
N THR A 251 -7.19 -3.39 -14.07
CA THR A 251 -7.69 -3.45 -15.44
C THR A 251 -7.57 -4.88 -15.97
N ARG A 252 -8.48 -5.29 -16.84
CA ARG A 252 -8.64 -6.67 -17.32
C ARG A 252 -7.32 -7.34 -17.71
N GLY A 253 -6.98 -8.39 -16.96
CA GLY A 253 -5.80 -9.19 -17.18
C GLY A 253 -4.51 -8.68 -16.53
N TYR A 254 -4.57 -7.56 -15.80
CA TYR A 254 -3.44 -7.00 -15.07
C TYR A 254 -3.34 -7.46 -13.61
N ALA A 255 -4.29 -8.26 -13.13
CA ALA A 255 -4.15 -8.85 -11.81
C ALA A 255 -2.85 -9.67 -11.73
N CYS A 256 -2.08 -9.43 -10.69
CA CYS A 256 -0.87 -10.20 -10.39
C CYS A 256 -0.97 -10.86 -9.02
N GLY A 257 -0.45 -12.08 -8.91
CA GLY A 257 -0.38 -12.80 -7.64
C GLY A 257 1.05 -12.83 -7.13
N PRO A 258 1.35 -12.22 -5.96
CA PRO A 258 2.69 -12.26 -5.37
C PRO A 258 3.05 -13.69 -4.97
N GLU A 259 4.30 -14.11 -5.24
CA GLU A 259 4.79 -15.44 -4.91
C GLU A 259 5.29 -15.56 -3.47
N SER A 260 5.64 -14.44 -2.83
CA SER A 260 5.97 -14.38 -1.41
C SER A 260 4.72 -14.19 -0.56
N LYS A 261 4.84 -14.40 0.77
CA LYS A 261 3.73 -14.18 1.71
C LYS A 261 3.29 -12.72 1.70
N VAL A 262 2.28 -12.40 0.90
CA VAL A 262 1.55 -11.12 0.94
C VAL A 262 0.06 -11.45 1.01
N SER A 263 -0.61 -11.00 2.06
CA SER A 263 -2.04 -11.23 2.23
C SER A 263 -2.89 -10.25 1.40
N LEU A 264 -4.12 -10.62 1.09
CA LEU A 264 -5.09 -9.80 0.37
C LEU A 264 -6.37 -9.67 1.18
N LEU A 265 -6.84 -8.45 1.39
CA LEU A 265 -8.22 -8.18 1.79
C LEU A 265 -8.85 -7.26 0.75
N GLN A 266 -9.74 -7.75 -0.08
CA GLN A 266 -10.47 -6.93 -1.03
C GLN A 266 -11.92 -6.71 -0.58
N ILE A 267 -12.44 -5.48 -0.76
CA ILE A 267 -13.82 -5.13 -0.39
C ILE A 267 -14.56 -4.71 -1.66
N VAL A 268 -15.72 -5.34 -1.92
CA VAL A 268 -16.55 -5.09 -3.10
C VAL A 268 -17.97 -4.74 -2.70
N GLY A 269 -18.57 -3.76 -3.39
CA GLY A 269 -20.00 -3.42 -3.27
C GLY A 269 -20.83 -4.10 -4.34
N HIS A 270 -21.90 -4.78 -3.95
CA HIS A 270 -22.80 -5.44 -4.91
C HIS A 270 -23.54 -4.47 -5.85
N GLN A 271 -23.67 -3.19 -5.45
CA GLN A 271 -24.33 -2.15 -6.23
C GLN A 271 -23.32 -1.19 -6.87
N ASP A 272 -22.03 -1.54 -6.87
CA ASP A 272 -20.99 -0.73 -7.51
C ASP A 272 -21.07 -0.86 -9.03
N GLN A 273 -21.44 0.25 -9.70
CA GLN A 273 -21.53 0.33 -11.15
C GLN A 273 -20.29 0.98 -11.80
N VAL A 274 -19.44 1.62 -11.00
CA VAL A 274 -18.20 2.26 -11.46
C VAL A 274 -17.07 1.24 -11.56
N VAL A 275 -16.90 0.40 -10.53
CA VAL A 275 -15.98 -0.75 -10.53
C VAL A 275 -16.72 -1.97 -10.02
N ASN A 276 -17.49 -2.60 -10.90
CA ASN A 276 -18.54 -3.55 -10.54
C ASN A 276 -18.06 -4.87 -9.90
N GLY A 277 -16.77 -5.16 -9.90
CA GLY A 277 -16.19 -6.36 -9.28
C GLY A 277 -16.61 -7.70 -9.90
N VAL A 278 -17.42 -7.72 -10.96
CA VAL A 278 -17.90 -8.95 -11.63
C VAL A 278 -17.20 -9.24 -12.96
N GLY A 279 -16.31 -8.34 -13.41
CA GLY A 279 -15.51 -8.54 -14.62
C GLY A 279 -16.24 -8.21 -15.93
N GLN A 280 -17.36 -7.51 -15.83
CA GLN A 280 -18.12 -6.98 -16.97
C GLN A 280 -17.78 -5.50 -17.19
N ALA A 281 -18.18 -4.93 -18.32
CA ALA A 281 -18.04 -3.51 -18.54
C ALA A 281 -18.80 -2.72 -17.47
N SER A 282 -18.15 -1.73 -16.90
CA SER A 282 -18.72 -0.78 -15.95
C SER A 282 -19.60 0.26 -16.66
N ALA A 283 -20.30 1.11 -15.91
CA ALA A 283 -21.18 2.13 -16.48
C ALA A 283 -20.44 3.15 -17.37
N ASP A 284 -19.15 3.37 -17.09
CA ASP A 284 -18.25 4.20 -17.90
C ASP A 284 -17.62 3.46 -19.10
N GLY A 285 -17.94 2.19 -19.29
CA GLY A 285 -17.44 1.35 -20.36
C GLY A 285 -16.08 0.71 -20.10
N MET A 286 -15.46 0.92 -18.94
CA MET A 286 -14.19 0.30 -18.60
C MET A 286 -14.38 -1.16 -18.16
N ILE A 287 -13.38 -2.01 -18.39
CA ILE A 287 -13.41 -3.44 -18.05
C ILE A 287 -12.27 -3.78 -17.10
N TYR A 288 -12.65 -4.22 -15.91
CA TYR A 288 -11.72 -4.63 -14.84
C TYR A 288 -11.71 -6.14 -14.67
N ASP A 289 -10.70 -6.66 -13.99
CA ASP A 289 -10.75 -8.02 -13.45
C ASP A 289 -11.87 -8.10 -12.39
N SER A 290 -12.50 -9.28 -12.28
CA SER A 290 -13.47 -9.46 -11.20
C SER A 290 -12.77 -9.65 -9.86
N ALA A 291 -13.50 -9.42 -8.76
CA ALA A 291 -13.03 -9.75 -7.42
C ALA A 291 -12.62 -11.23 -7.32
N ALA A 292 -13.44 -12.12 -7.90
CA ALA A 292 -13.17 -13.55 -7.91
C ALA A 292 -11.92 -13.91 -8.73
N SER A 293 -11.70 -13.28 -9.91
CA SER A 293 -10.49 -13.54 -10.71
C SER A 293 -9.24 -13.01 -10.03
N THR A 294 -9.30 -11.83 -9.42
CA THR A 294 -8.20 -11.24 -8.65
C THR A 294 -7.81 -12.16 -7.48
N ALA A 295 -8.77 -12.57 -6.66
CA ALA A 295 -8.53 -13.50 -5.55
C ALA A 295 -7.97 -14.84 -6.04
N SER A 296 -8.47 -15.38 -7.17
CA SER A 296 -8.00 -16.63 -7.75
C SER A 296 -6.55 -16.55 -8.25
N VAL A 297 -6.15 -15.42 -8.85
CA VAL A 297 -4.76 -15.18 -9.27
C VAL A 297 -3.83 -15.18 -8.06
N TRP A 298 -4.22 -14.52 -6.97
CA TRP A 298 -3.47 -14.50 -5.73
C TRP A 298 -3.42 -15.88 -5.07
N ALA A 299 -4.57 -16.55 -4.93
CA ALA A 299 -4.66 -17.89 -4.36
C ALA A 299 -3.79 -18.91 -5.12
N LYS A 300 -3.74 -18.80 -6.46
CA LYS A 300 -2.86 -19.64 -7.27
C LYS A 300 -1.38 -19.36 -7.02
N ALA A 301 -0.97 -18.11 -6.94
CA ALA A 301 0.42 -17.73 -6.66
C ALA A 301 0.85 -18.16 -5.25
N GLN A 302 -0.03 -18.02 -4.27
CA GLN A 302 0.18 -18.41 -2.87
C GLN A 302 -0.03 -19.92 -2.62
N ARG A 303 -0.39 -20.69 -3.67
CA ARG A 303 -0.63 -22.13 -3.63
C ARG A 303 -1.69 -22.52 -2.58
N CYS A 304 -2.80 -21.77 -2.56
CA CYS A 304 -3.93 -22.09 -1.71
C CYS A 304 -4.68 -23.34 -2.21
N ALA A 305 -5.44 -23.99 -1.32
CA ALA A 305 -6.25 -25.16 -1.71
C ALA A 305 -7.34 -24.78 -2.72
N LYS A 306 -7.54 -25.61 -3.74
CA LYS A 306 -8.49 -25.35 -4.84
C LYS A 306 -9.95 -25.18 -4.43
N ASN A 307 -10.37 -25.84 -3.34
CA ASN A 307 -11.76 -25.90 -2.88
C ASN A 307 -11.93 -25.27 -1.48
N GLY A 308 -11.13 -24.27 -1.16
CA GLY A 308 -10.96 -23.76 0.19
C GLY A 308 -11.66 -22.44 0.50
N ASN A 309 -12.73 -22.07 -0.24
CA ASN A 309 -13.48 -20.87 0.16
C ASN A 309 -14.27 -21.17 1.44
N THR A 310 -13.81 -20.60 2.54
CA THR A 310 -14.47 -20.70 3.84
C THR A 310 -14.99 -19.33 4.28
N PRO A 311 -16.06 -19.25 5.08
CA PRO A 311 -16.44 -18.01 5.73
C PRO A 311 -15.26 -17.45 6.52
N PHE A 312 -15.02 -16.14 6.40
CA PHE A 312 -14.01 -15.42 7.17
C PHE A 312 -14.74 -14.46 8.12
N PRO A 313 -14.82 -14.77 9.42
CA PRO A 313 -15.51 -13.93 10.37
C PRO A 313 -14.77 -12.60 10.58
N THR A 314 -15.51 -11.52 10.72
CA THR A 314 -15.00 -10.19 11.02
C THR A 314 -15.86 -9.49 12.07
N VAL A 315 -15.32 -8.45 12.70
CA VAL A 315 -16.09 -7.59 13.63
C VAL A 315 -17.28 -6.89 12.95
N SER A 316 -17.35 -6.92 11.63
CA SER A 316 -18.45 -6.38 10.83
C SER A 316 -19.52 -7.42 10.48
N ASP A 317 -19.38 -8.67 10.92
CA ASP A 317 -20.39 -9.67 10.74
C ASP A 317 -21.70 -9.27 11.44
N GLY A 318 -22.83 -9.65 10.83
CA GLY A 318 -24.16 -9.25 11.28
C GLY A 318 -24.66 -7.93 10.69
N TYR A 319 -23.82 -7.15 9.99
CA TYR A 319 -24.31 -6.03 9.17
C TYR A 319 -24.96 -6.56 7.91
N ARG A 320 -26.10 -5.96 7.56
CA ARG A 320 -26.87 -6.39 6.39
C ARG A 320 -26.02 -6.42 5.12
N GLY A 321 -25.87 -7.61 4.54
CA GLY A 321 -25.15 -7.85 3.32
C GLY A 321 -23.62 -7.84 3.44
N TRP A 322 -23.05 -7.71 4.64
CA TRP A 322 -21.64 -7.91 4.85
C TRP A 322 -21.33 -9.41 4.94
N GLN A 323 -20.44 -9.86 4.07
CA GLN A 323 -19.97 -11.25 4.05
C GLN A 323 -18.52 -11.27 3.60
N CYS A 324 -17.70 -12.05 4.29
CA CYS A 324 -16.31 -12.29 3.92
C CYS A 324 -16.06 -13.77 3.69
N THR A 325 -15.26 -14.08 2.68
CA THR A 325 -14.80 -15.44 2.38
C THR A 325 -13.28 -15.44 2.20
N GLU A 326 -12.62 -16.51 2.59
CA GLU A 326 -11.20 -16.71 2.47
C GLU A 326 -10.86 -17.89 1.58
N HIS A 327 -9.84 -17.76 0.74
CA HIS A 327 -9.13 -18.90 0.14
C HIS A 327 -8.20 -19.48 1.20
N ALA A 328 -8.60 -20.61 1.77
CA ALA A 328 -7.90 -21.22 2.89
C ALA A 328 -6.71 -22.08 2.47
N ASN A 329 -5.88 -22.44 3.47
CA ASN A 329 -4.78 -23.40 3.34
C ASN A 329 -3.77 -23.00 2.25
N CYS A 330 -3.34 -21.74 2.22
CA CYS A 330 -2.26 -21.28 1.37
C CYS A 330 -0.91 -21.75 1.90
N THR A 331 -0.04 -22.24 1.03
CA THR A 331 1.29 -22.75 1.43
C THR A 331 2.17 -21.66 2.06
N SER A 332 1.99 -20.42 1.63
CA SER A 332 2.69 -19.25 2.17
C SER A 332 2.17 -18.76 3.53
N ALA A 333 1.08 -19.35 4.05
CA ALA A 333 0.32 -18.85 5.20
C ALA A 333 -0.22 -17.42 5.00
N ALA A 334 -0.44 -16.99 3.76
CA ALA A 334 -1.11 -15.73 3.46
C ALA A 334 -2.64 -15.91 3.52
N SER A 335 -3.34 -14.89 4.02
CA SER A 335 -4.81 -14.80 3.97
C SER A 335 -5.25 -14.09 2.71
N ILE A 336 -6.11 -14.72 1.91
CA ILE A 336 -6.70 -14.16 0.69
C ILE A 336 -8.19 -14.01 0.89
N VAL A 337 -8.61 -12.83 1.35
CA VAL A 337 -9.98 -12.55 1.82
C VAL A 337 -10.71 -11.64 0.83
N THR A 338 -11.96 -11.97 0.55
CA THR A 338 -12.90 -11.12 -0.17
C THR A 338 -14.09 -10.82 0.72
N CYS A 339 -14.31 -9.54 1.03
CA CYS A 339 -15.51 -9.05 1.70
C CYS A 339 -16.43 -8.35 0.71
N SER A 340 -17.72 -8.61 0.82
CA SER A 340 -18.76 -7.97 0.03
C SER A 340 -19.83 -7.34 0.90
N TRP A 341 -20.49 -6.28 0.40
CA TRP A 341 -21.56 -5.60 1.10
C TRP A 341 -22.61 -5.01 0.13
N GLN A 342 -23.79 -4.64 0.65
CA GLN A 342 -24.86 -4.04 -0.15
C GLN A 342 -24.66 -2.53 -0.30
N GLY A 343 -23.64 -2.13 -1.05
CA GLY A 343 -23.36 -0.73 -1.35
C GLY A 343 -22.84 -0.49 -2.76
N GLY A 344 -22.86 0.78 -3.16
CA GLY A 344 -22.30 1.25 -4.43
C GLY A 344 -20.83 1.64 -4.33
N HIS A 345 -20.37 2.52 -5.24
CA HIS A 345 -18.99 3.00 -5.30
C HIS A 345 -18.70 4.04 -4.20
N VAL A 346 -18.84 3.64 -2.95
CA VAL A 346 -18.61 4.46 -1.76
C VAL A 346 -17.90 3.65 -0.68
N TRP A 347 -17.25 4.34 0.25
CA TRP A 347 -16.61 3.66 1.38
C TRP A 347 -17.65 2.89 2.22
N ALA A 348 -17.32 1.66 2.60
CA ALA A 348 -18.24 0.77 3.30
C ALA A 348 -18.58 1.27 4.71
N LYS A 349 -19.69 2.01 4.81
CA LYS A 349 -20.27 2.54 6.05
C LYS A 349 -21.73 2.14 6.16
N GLN A 350 -22.20 1.89 7.39
CA GLN A 350 -23.60 1.62 7.67
C GLN A 350 -24.05 2.41 8.91
N GLY A 351 -24.86 3.42 8.71
CA GLY A 351 -25.19 4.37 9.77
C GLY A 351 -23.93 5.08 10.29
N ALA A 352 -23.74 5.09 11.59
CA ALA A 352 -22.57 5.67 12.23
C ALA A 352 -21.32 4.75 12.21
N ARG A 353 -21.47 3.49 11.81
CA ARG A 353 -20.36 2.53 11.82
C ARG A 353 -19.60 2.51 10.50
N ASN A 354 -18.29 2.42 10.62
CA ASN A 354 -17.34 2.30 9.52
C ASN A 354 -16.93 0.83 9.36
N ILE A 355 -17.87 0.02 8.82
CA ILE A 355 -17.74 -1.45 8.74
C ILE A 355 -16.51 -1.88 7.92
N GLY A 356 -16.21 -1.16 6.84
CA GLY A 356 -15.01 -1.45 6.04
C GLY A 356 -13.73 -1.18 6.82
N LEU A 357 -13.65 -0.05 7.53
CA LEU A 357 -12.45 0.29 8.30
C LEU A 357 -12.26 -0.61 9.52
N GLU A 358 -13.34 -1.01 10.19
CA GLU A 358 -13.29 -1.95 11.32
C GLU A 358 -12.71 -3.30 10.88
N ALA A 359 -13.20 -3.87 9.77
CA ALA A 359 -12.67 -5.11 9.21
C ALA A 359 -11.21 -4.98 8.74
N ILE A 360 -10.84 -3.82 8.17
CA ILE A 360 -9.46 -3.53 7.77
C ILE A 360 -8.52 -3.52 8.99
N TRP A 361 -8.90 -2.85 10.08
CA TRP A 361 -8.07 -2.82 11.30
C TRP A 361 -7.90 -4.21 11.90
N GLU A 362 -8.98 -5.00 11.96
CA GLU A 362 -8.92 -6.38 12.44
C GLU A 362 -7.99 -7.23 11.56
N PHE A 363 -8.13 -7.15 10.23
CA PHE A 363 -7.28 -7.87 9.30
C PHE A 363 -5.81 -7.49 9.43
N MET A 364 -5.49 -6.18 9.47
CA MET A 364 -4.11 -5.71 9.63
C MET A 364 -3.53 -6.08 11.01
N GLY A 365 -4.36 -6.12 12.06
CA GLY A 365 -3.96 -6.53 13.41
C GLY A 365 -3.47 -7.98 13.45
N ASN A 366 -4.06 -8.85 12.65
CA ASN A 366 -3.79 -10.29 12.58
C ASN A 366 -2.81 -10.68 11.46
N THR A 367 -2.31 -9.73 10.68
CA THR A 367 -1.47 -10.00 9.50
C THR A 367 -0.05 -9.49 9.69
N SER A 368 0.93 -10.34 9.35
CA SER A 368 2.35 -10.00 9.24
C SER A 368 3.00 -10.76 8.10
N LYS A 369 4.12 -10.24 7.62
CA LYS A 369 4.96 -10.85 6.58
C LYS A 369 5.66 -12.11 7.06
#